data_1cf6f2b3334d8dd6e53f0a546fb6ddf5
#
_entry.id   1cf6f2b3334d8dd6e53f0a546fb6ddf5
#
_cell.length_a   1.000
_cell.length_b   1.000
_cell.length_c   1.000
_cell.angle_alpha   90.00
_cell.angle_beta   90.00
_cell.angle_gamma   90.00
#
_symmetry.space_group_name_H-M   'P 1'
#
loop_
_entity.id
_entity.type
_entity.pdbx_description
1 polymer ?
#
loop_
_entity_poly.entity_id
_entity_poly.type
_entity_poly.pdbx_seq_one_letter_code
_entity_poly.pdbx_strand_id
1 'polypeptide(L)'
;MKLKARTVFASALALGLGLASTAVSSAGKPASLADALETIQGKEFVDLTHSFGPTTPVWSGFGQATMSAASDPKTHRPYTIEKDGFRSIFYSLVGQYGTHVDPPAHFSADGMTMDQIPLKQMILPLIVIDVTPMLATDANHALTVDDIKAWENTHGPVPAGAFTALRTDMYKDWDSNPERFKRNPFPAWSLAAIKFLFDERRVTAIGHEALDTDATESMESETWLLKQNHFQIEVMANLDKVPATGAVIVVTWPKVENGFGFPARAFAILP
;
A
#
# COMPACT_ATOMS: atom_id res chain seq x y z
N MET A 1 37.21 -40.49 -86.67
CA MET A 1 36.23 -39.55 -86.09
C MET A 1 35.68 -40.16 -84.80
N LYS A 2 36.22 -39.76 -83.63
CA LYS A 2 35.86 -40.36 -82.30
C LYS A 2 35.00 -39.40 -81.53
N LEU A 3 33.74 -39.79 -81.29
CA LEU A 3 32.83 -39.05 -80.41
C LEU A 3 33.20 -39.33 -78.95
N LYS A 4 33.39 -38.28 -78.17
CA LYS A 4 33.56 -38.35 -76.72
C LYS A 4 32.20 -38.22 -76.07
N ALA A 5 31.80 -39.24 -75.24
CA ALA A 5 30.65 -39.21 -74.41
C ALA A 5 30.93 -38.30 -73.19
N ARG A 6 30.01 -37.38 -72.87
CA ARG A 6 30.01 -36.57 -71.62
C ARG A 6 29.08 -37.24 -70.65
N THR A 7 29.64 -37.61 -69.50
CA THR A 7 28.92 -38.13 -68.37
C THR A 7 28.35 -36.93 -67.59
N VAL A 8 27.00 -36.88 -67.34
CA VAL A 8 26.33 -35.90 -66.56
C VAL A 8 26.12 -36.51 -65.16
N PHE A 9 26.73 -35.90 -64.14
CA PHE A 9 26.48 -36.22 -62.77
C PHE A 9 25.19 -35.49 -62.29
N ALA A 10 24.18 -36.25 -61.91
CA ALA A 10 22.99 -35.73 -61.27
C ALA A 10 23.20 -35.70 -59.74
N SER A 11 23.33 -34.52 -59.18
CA SER A 11 23.35 -34.33 -57.70
C SER A 11 21.94 -34.34 -57.19
N ALA A 12 21.57 -35.33 -56.36
CA ALA A 12 20.29 -35.38 -55.63
C ALA A 12 20.41 -34.50 -54.43
N LEU A 13 19.62 -33.42 -54.39
CA LEU A 13 19.47 -32.55 -53.24
C LEU A 13 18.36 -33.13 -52.34
N ALA A 14 18.72 -33.72 -51.20
CA ALA A 14 17.76 -34.18 -50.22
C ALA A 14 17.24 -32.99 -49.40
N LEU A 15 16.00 -32.56 -49.62
CA LEU A 15 15.29 -31.62 -48.77
C LEU A 15 14.85 -32.37 -47.49
N GLY A 16 15.55 -32.12 -46.38
CA GLY A 16 15.11 -32.51 -45.05
C GLY A 16 13.94 -31.59 -44.60
N LEU A 17 12.70 -32.08 -44.63
CA LEU A 17 11.60 -31.42 -43.94
C LEU A 17 11.81 -31.60 -42.41
N GLY A 18 12.34 -30.57 -41.78
CA GLY A 18 12.31 -30.44 -40.33
C GLY A 18 10.86 -30.16 -39.86
N LEU A 19 10.21 -31.15 -39.28
CA LEU A 19 8.98 -30.98 -38.54
C LEU A 19 9.30 -30.16 -37.29
N ALA A 20 9.12 -28.82 -37.38
CA ALA A 20 9.05 -27.98 -36.21
C ALA A 20 7.78 -28.34 -35.41
N SER A 21 7.97 -29.14 -34.37
CA SER A 21 6.92 -29.41 -33.37
C SER A 21 6.65 -28.12 -32.63
N THR A 22 5.66 -27.35 -33.05
CA THR A 22 5.12 -26.24 -32.22
C THR A 22 4.47 -26.87 -31.02
N ALA A 23 5.15 -26.79 -29.87
CA ALA A 23 4.53 -27.06 -28.58
C ALA A 23 3.43 -26.02 -28.41
N VAL A 24 2.19 -26.43 -28.67
CA VAL A 24 1.00 -25.68 -28.25
C VAL A 24 1.04 -25.72 -26.73
N SER A 25 1.48 -24.61 -26.13
CA SER A 25 1.30 -24.37 -24.70
C SER A 25 -0.21 -24.45 -24.45
N SER A 26 -0.63 -25.52 -23.77
CA SER A 26 -2.00 -25.61 -23.28
C SER A 26 -2.18 -24.45 -22.32
N ALA A 27 -2.83 -23.38 -22.76
CA ALA A 27 -3.32 -22.35 -21.84
C ALA A 27 -4.18 -23.08 -20.81
N GLY A 28 -3.65 -23.27 -19.59
CA GLY A 28 -4.38 -23.90 -18.50
C GLY A 28 -5.70 -23.19 -18.32
N LYS A 29 -6.75 -23.94 -17.96
CA LYS A 29 -8.03 -23.36 -17.57
C LYS A 29 -7.75 -22.22 -16.59
N PRO A 30 -8.35 -21.02 -16.77
CA PRO A 30 -8.15 -19.94 -15.82
C PRO A 30 -8.48 -20.42 -14.41
N ALA A 31 -7.59 -20.16 -13.45
CA ALA A 31 -7.78 -20.54 -12.06
C ALA A 31 -9.12 -19.99 -11.56
N SER A 32 -9.89 -20.80 -10.85
CA SER A 32 -11.15 -20.34 -10.25
C SER A 32 -10.85 -19.37 -9.11
N LEU A 33 -11.84 -18.57 -8.69
CA LEU A 33 -11.70 -17.74 -7.48
C LEU A 33 -11.45 -18.59 -6.22
N ALA A 34 -11.96 -19.83 -6.19
CA ALA A 34 -11.69 -20.76 -5.10
C ALA A 34 -10.21 -21.17 -5.06
N ASP A 35 -9.61 -21.51 -6.22
CA ASP A 35 -8.19 -21.87 -6.32
C ASP A 35 -7.29 -20.67 -5.92
N ALA A 36 -7.68 -19.46 -6.33
CA ALA A 36 -6.99 -18.24 -5.94
C ALA A 36 -7.08 -18.00 -4.41
N LEU A 37 -8.25 -18.21 -3.83
CA LEU A 37 -8.45 -18.06 -2.38
C LEU A 37 -7.65 -19.09 -1.59
N GLU A 38 -7.61 -20.36 -2.03
CA GLU A 38 -6.79 -21.40 -1.41
C GLU A 38 -5.29 -21.01 -1.45
N THR A 39 -4.84 -20.50 -2.59
CA THR A 39 -3.48 -19.98 -2.74
C THR A 39 -3.20 -18.85 -1.75
N ILE A 40 -4.11 -17.87 -1.64
CA ILE A 40 -3.99 -16.73 -0.72
C ILE A 40 -3.97 -17.22 0.74
N GLN A 41 -4.87 -18.13 1.12
CA GLN A 41 -4.95 -18.66 2.49
C GLN A 41 -3.70 -19.44 2.91
N GLY A 42 -2.96 -20.00 1.96
CA GLY A 42 -1.67 -20.66 2.20
C GLY A 42 -0.48 -19.69 2.36
N LYS A 43 -0.68 -18.38 2.21
CA LYS A 43 0.38 -17.37 2.32
C LYS A 43 0.51 -16.83 3.73
N GLU A 44 1.65 -16.20 4.02
CA GLU A 44 1.85 -15.43 5.24
C GLU A 44 1.16 -14.06 5.12
N PHE A 45 0.56 -13.62 6.23
CA PHE A 45 -0.09 -12.31 6.34
C PHE A 45 0.68 -11.46 7.34
N VAL A 46 0.99 -10.23 6.95
CA VAL A 46 1.62 -9.22 7.83
C VAL A 46 0.61 -8.11 8.11
N ASP A 47 0.31 -7.91 9.39
CA ASP A 47 -0.54 -6.79 9.83
C ASP A 47 0.23 -5.47 9.74
N LEU A 48 -0.24 -4.55 8.91
CA LEU A 48 0.37 -3.24 8.69
C LEU A 48 -0.35 -2.13 9.47
N THR A 49 -1.09 -2.49 10.53
CA THR A 49 -1.96 -1.59 11.28
C THR A 49 -1.56 -1.54 12.74
N HIS A 50 -1.47 -0.35 13.30
CA HIS A 50 -1.34 -0.17 14.74
C HIS A 50 -2.67 -0.39 15.47
N SER A 51 -2.61 -1.01 16.64
CA SER A 51 -3.72 -0.91 17.59
C SER A 51 -3.82 0.52 18.10
N PHE A 52 -5.04 1.02 18.33
CA PHE A 52 -5.24 2.35 18.85
C PHE A 52 -6.15 2.37 20.09
N GLY A 53 -5.95 3.39 20.91
CA GLY A 53 -6.71 3.61 22.15
C GLY A 53 -6.61 5.06 22.61
N PRO A 54 -7.12 5.41 23.81
CA PRO A 54 -7.12 6.79 24.30
C PRO A 54 -5.74 7.44 24.48
N THR A 55 -4.66 6.64 24.46
CA THR A 55 -3.28 7.13 24.63
C THR A 55 -2.45 7.03 23.35
N THR A 56 -3.07 6.70 22.24
CA THR A 56 -2.41 6.59 20.94
C THR A 56 -1.73 7.89 20.53
N PRO A 57 -0.50 7.87 19.98
CA PRO A 57 0.08 9.04 19.37
C PRO A 57 -0.84 9.59 18.27
N VAL A 58 -1.08 10.89 18.33
CA VAL A 58 -1.93 11.60 17.36
C VAL A 58 -1.29 12.94 17.05
N TRP A 59 -1.59 13.47 15.88
CA TRP A 59 -1.16 14.80 15.47
C TRP A 59 -1.57 15.85 16.52
N SER A 60 -0.68 16.79 16.83
CA SER A 60 -0.86 17.75 17.94
C SER A 60 -2.08 18.66 17.79
N GLY A 61 -2.61 18.82 16.56
CA GLY A 61 -3.82 19.59 16.29
C GLY A 61 -5.12 18.86 16.62
N PHE A 62 -5.06 17.55 16.91
CA PHE A 62 -6.22 16.73 17.25
C PHE A 62 -6.23 16.34 18.73
N GLY A 63 -7.42 16.13 19.27
CA GLY A 63 -7.58 15.62 20.63
C GLY A 63 -7.49 14.09 20.69
N GLN A 64 -7.22 13.58 21.89
CA GLN A 64 -7.22 12.14 22.15
C GLN A 64 -8.62 11.53 22.02
N ALA A 65 -8.68 10.29 21.53
CA ALA A 65 -9.90 9.53 21.50
C ALA A 65 -10.46 9.27 22.90
N THR A 66 -11.77 9.21 23.03
CA THR A 66 -12.41 8.68 24.22
C THR A 66 -13.14 7.38 23.91
N MET A 67 -12.99 6.41 24.78
CA MET A 67 -13.62 5.10 24.70
C MET A 67 -14.30 4.82 26.03
N SER A 68 -15.63 4.71 26.04
CA SER A 68 -16.41 4.44 27.24
C SER A 68 -17.42 3.34 27.00
N ALA A 69 -17.91 2.71 28.07
CA ALA A 69 -18.99 1.75 27.92
C ALA A 69 -20.24 2.47 27.38
N ALA A 70 -20.81 1.89 26.30
CA ALA A 70 -22.11 2.38 25.83
C ALA A 70 -23.19 2.11 26.88
N SER A 71 -24.13 3.05 27.02
CA SER A 71 -25.16 3.03 28.08
C SER A 71 -26.54 3.02 27.46
N ASP A 72 -27.50 2.47 28.22
CA ASP A 72 -28.91 2.53 27.89
C ASP A 72 -29.36 4.01 27.86
N PRO A 73 -29.99 4.48 26.80
CA PRO A 73 -30.33 5.90 26.61
C PRO A 73 -31.38 6.40 27.58
N LYS A 74 -32.14 5.52 28.26
CA LYS A 74 -33.20 5.88 29.22
C LYS A 74 -32.67 5.90 30.66
N THR A 75 -31.83 4.92 30.98
CA THR A 75 -31.36 4.75 32.40
C THR A 75 -29.96 5.27 32.62
N HIS A 76 -29.23 5.59 31.55
CA HIS A 76 -27.80 5.97 31.54
C HIS A 76 -26.86 4.93 32.17
N ARG A 77 -27.36 3.70 32.39
CA ARG A 77 -26.59 2.59 32.93
C ARG A 77 -25.75 1.97 31.85
N PRO A 78 -24.43 1.74 32.06
CA PRO A 78 -23.61 0.99 31.14
C PRO A 78 -24.13 -0.43 30.90
N TYR A 79 -24.08 -0.90 29.64
CA TYR A 79 -24.36 -2.28 29.29
C TYR A 79 -23.27 -3.20 29.82
N THR A 80 -23.65 -4.31 30.47
CA THR A 80 -22.73 -5.33 30.99
C THR A 80 -23.18 -6.72 30.62
N ILE A 81 -22.22 -7.66 30.53
CA ILE A 81 -22.52 -9.07 30.25
C ILE A 81 -23.48 -9.65 31.30
N GLU A 82 -23.26 -9.33 32.58
CA GLU A 82 -24.01 -9.90 33.70
C GLU A 82 -25.49 -9.50 33.72
N LYS A 83 -25.80 -8.28 33.28
CA LYS A 83 -27.17 -7.74 33.33
C LYS A 83 -27.88 -7.80 31.99
N ASP A 84 -27.12 -7.64 30.90
CA ASP A 84 -27.69 -7.42 29.57
C ASP A 84 -27.33 -8.54 28.59
N GLY A 85 -26.39 -9.43 28.94
CA GLY A 85 -25.90 -10.48 28.07
C GLY A 85 -24.94 -9.99 26.98
N PHE A 86 -24.68 -8.68 26.91
CA PHE A 86 -23.74 -8.06 25.96
C PHE A 86 -23.07 -6.83 26.58
N ARG A 87 -21.99 -6.39 25.95
CA ARG A 87 -21.34 -5.10 26.22
C ARG A 87 -21.05 -4.38 24.90
N SER A 88 -21.01 -3.06 24.93
CA SER A 88 -20.67 -2.23 23.78
C SER A 88 -19.83 -1.05 24.22
N ILE A 89 -19.04 -0.50 23.27
CA ILE A 89 -18.19 0.65 23.50
C ILE A 89 -18.70 1.80 22.63
N PHE A 90 -18.77 2.97 23.24
CA PHE A 90 -18.94 4.24 22.55
C PHE A 90 -17.57 4.82 22.24
N TYR A 91 -17.31 5.13 20.96
CA TYR A 91 -16.09 5.73 20.48
C TYR A 91 -16.34 7.19 20.10
N SER A 92 -15.44 8.08 20.51
CA SER A 92 -15.38 9.46 20.06
C SER A 92 -13.94 9.78 19.69
N LEU A 93 -13.68 9.99 18.40
CA LEU A 93 -12.35 10.21 17.83
C LEU A 93 -12.44 11.04 16.55
N VAL A 94 -11.34 11.69 16.19
CA VAL A 94 -11.18 12.27 14.84
C VAL A 94 -10.95 11.15 13.84
N GLY A 95 -11.28 11.38 12.56
CA GLY A 95 -11.10 10.37 11.52
C GLY A 95 -9.65 9.92 11.35
N GLN A 96 -8.72 10.85 11.39
CA GLN A 96 -7.27 10.64 11.25
C GLN A 96 -6.66 10.14 12.58
N TYR A 97 -7.02 8.92 12.99
CA TYR A 97 -6.60 8.36 14.28
C TYR A 97 -6.01 6.96 14.15
N GLY A 98 -4.77 6.77 14.64
CA GLY A 98 -4.01 5.53 14.44
C GLY A 98 -3.70 5.31 12.95
N THR A 99 -3.57 4.07 12.50
CA THR A 99 -3.47 3.79 11.06
C THR A 99 -4.80 4.14 10.41
N HIS A 100 -4.78 5.06 9.45
CA HIS A 100 -6.01 5.62 8.87
C HIS A 100 -5.89 5.87 7.36
N VAL A 101 -7.03 6.10 6.73
CA VAL A 101 -7.12 6.52 5.33
C VAL A 101 -7.37 8.02 5.26
N ASP A 102 -6.65 8.70 4.35
CA ASP A 102 -6.96 10.04 3.89
C ASP A 102 -7.52 9.97 2.47
N PRO A 103 -8.81 10.19 2.30
CA PRO A 103 -9.42 10.29 0.99
C PRO A 103 -9.15 11.66 0.37
N PRO A 104 -9.30 11.82 -0.95
CA PRO A 104 -9.18 13.10 -1.65
C PRO A 104 -9.92 14.26 -0.97
N ALA A 105 -11.11 14.00 -0.44
CA ALA A 105 -11.94 15.01 0.21
C ALA A 105 -11.34 15.59 1.50
N HIS A 106 -10.26 15.00 2.03
CA HIS A 106 -9.54 15.56 3.19
C HIS A 106 -8.92 16.93 2.86
N PHE A 107 -8.35 17.11 1.63
CA PHE A 107 -7.71 18.34 1.19
C PHE A 107 -8.39 18.98 -0.05
N SER A 108 -9.42 18.37 -0.61
CA SER A 108 -10.12 18.86 -1.79
C SER A 108 -11.62 18.87 -1.57
N ALA A 109 -12.24 20.04 -1.65
CA ALA A 109 -13.70 20.19 -1.46
C ALA A 109 -14.53 19.35 -2.46
N ASP A 110 -13.98 19.12 -3.66
CA ASP A 110 -14.63 18.35 -4.73
C ASP A 110 -14.01 16.94 -4.88
N GLY A 111 -13.14 16.54 -3.95
CA GLY A 111 -12.47 15.23 -3.96
C GLY A 111 -13.43 14.10 -3.55
N MET A 112 -13.10 12.86 -3.97
CA MET A 112 -13.82 11.67 -3.51
C MET A 112 -13.75 11.56 -1.99
N THR A 113 -14.89 11.31 -1.36
CA THR A 113 -14.99 10.90 0.03
C THR A 113 -14.65 9.42 0.19
N MET A 114 -14.34 8.96 1.40
CA MET A 114 -13.90 7.59 1.65
C MET A 114 -14.92 6.51 1.23
N ASP A 115 -16.22 6.83 1.21
CA ASP A 115 -17.28 5.93 0.77
C ASP A 115 -17.42 5.84 -0.77
N GLN A 116 -16.77 6.74 -1.50
CA GLN A 116 -16.73 6.79 -2.96
C GLN A 116 -15.50 6.11 -3.57
N ILE A 117 -14.46 5.85 -2.78
CA ILE A 117 -13.24 5.17 -3.29
C ILE A 117 -13.62 3.77 -3.81
N PRO A 118 -13.26 3.42 -5.06
CA PRO A 118 -13.63 2.15 -5.66
C PRO A 118 -13.03 0.95 -4.92
N LEU A 119 -13.84 -0.09 -4.66
CA LEU A 119 -13.41 -1.30 -3.95
C LEU A 119 -12.19 -1.99 -4.59
N LYS A 120 -12.01 -1.88 -5.91
CA LYS A 120 -10.83 -2.43 -6.60
C LYS A 120 -9.51 -1.76 -6.18
N GLN A 121 -9.57 -0.55 -5.65
CA GLN A 121 -8.40 0.16 -5.13
C GLN A 121 -8.03 -0.26 -3.69
N MET A 122 -8.82 -1.13 -3.08
CA MET A 122 -8.54 -1.68 -1.74
C MET A 122 -7.67 -2.93 -1.77
N ILE A 123 -7.39 -3.49 -2.96
CA ILE A 123 -6.51 -4.67 -3.14
C ILE A 123 -5.56 -4.35 -4.29
N LEU A 124 -4.28 -4.14 -3.98
CA LEU A 124 -3.29 -3.63 -4.92
C LEU A 124 -1.97 -4.42 -4.80
N PRO A 125 -1.16 -4.49 -5.88
CA PRO A 125 0.24 -4.89 -5.75
C PRO A 125 0.95 -3.95 -4.78
N LEU A 126 1.73 -4.50 -3.83
CA LEU A 126 2.46 -3.71 -2.84
C LEU A 126 3.93 -3.58 -3.24
N ILE A 127 4.40 -2.34 -3.23
CA ILE A 127 5.81 -1.97 -3.35
C ILE A 127 6.24 -1.32 -2.04
N VAL A 128 7.37 -1.75 -1.48
CA VAL A 128 7.98 -1.14 -0.29
C VAL A 128 9.31 -0.50 -0.68
N ILE A 129 9.41 0.82 -0.48
CA ILE A 129 10.65 1.57 -0.64
C ILE A 129 11.23 1.79 0.74
N ASP A 130 12.41 1.21 0.98
CA ASP A 130 13.12 1.27 2.26
C ASP A 130 14.13 2.44 2.25
N VAL A 131 13.87 3.46 3.06
CA VAL A 131 14.80 4.59 3.25
C VAL A 131 15.63 4.49 4.53
N THR A 132 15.49 3.41 5.29
CA THR A 132 16.22 3.25 6.55
C THR A 132 17.75 3.35 6.41
N PRO A 133 18.40 2.89 5.30
CA PRO A 133 19.82 3.10 5.10
C PRO A 133 20.22 4.58 5.01
N MET A 134 19.36 5.45 4.44
CA MET A 134 19.60 6.88 4.30
C MET A 134 19.49 7.60 5.66
N LEU A 135 18.65 7.08 6.57
CA LEU A 135 18.41 7.68 7.89
C LEU A 135 19.65 7.65 8.80
N ALA A 136 20.66 6.85 8.49
CA ALA A 136 21.93 6.84 9.20
C ALA A 136 22.72 8.15 9.02
N THR A 137 22.54 8.83 7.90
CA THR A 137 23.26 10.09 7.56
C THR A 137 22.33 11.30 7.58
N ASP A 138 21.05 11.11 7.29
CA ASP A 138 20.01 12.14 7.34
C ASP A 138 18.76 11.57 8.00
N ALA A 139 18.63 11.79 9.30
CA ALA A 139 17.54 11.24 10.10
C ALA A 139 16.12 11.70 9.67
N ASN A 140 16.04 12.70 8.79
CA ASN A 140 14.80 13.29 8.31
C ASN A 140 14.70 13.23 6.78
N HIS A 141 15.39 12.27 6.17
CA HIS A 141 15.45 12.10 4.73
C HIS A 141 14.05 12.06 4.10
N ALA A 142 13.80 12.99 3.17
CA ALA A 142 12.62 12.95 2.32
C ALA A 142 12.94 12.15 1.05
N LEU A 143 12.15 11.12 0.76
CA LEU A 143 12.33 10.28 -0.43
C LEU A 143 12.44 11.13 -1.70
N THR A 144 13.48 10.91 -2.48
CA THR A 144 13.73 11.62 -3.74
C THR A 144 13.41 10.76 -4.97
N VAL A 145 13.34 11.40 -6.15
CA VAL A 145 13.23 10.69 -7.43
C VAL A 145 14.44 9.80 -7.70
N ASP A 146 15.63 10.23 -7.27
CA ASP A 146 16.85 9.45 -7.46
C ASP A 146 16.88 8.20 -6.57
N ASP A 147 16.32 8.27 -5.36
CA ASP A 147 16.13 7.09 -4.49
C ASP A 147 15.18 6.08 -5.14
N ILE A 148 14.07 6.54 -5.72
CA ILE A 148 13.15 5.66 -6.46
C ILE A 148 13.85 5.00 -7.63
N LYS A 149 14.62 5.74 -8.43
CA LYS A 149 15.39 5.18 -9.56
C LYS A 149 16.46 4.19 -9.09
N ALA A 150 17.13 4.46 -7.97
CA ALA A 150 18.08 3.53 -7.37
C ALA A 150 17.39 2.24 -6.91
N TRP A 151 16.21 2.35 -6.32
CA TRP A 151 15.36 1.22 -5.96
C TRP A 151 14.96 0.43 -7.23
N GLU A 152 14.53 1.10 -8.30
CA GLU A 152 14.14 0.49 -9.58
C GLU A 152 15.30 -0.24 -10.27
N ASN A 153 16.52 0.26 -10.15
CA ASN A 153 17.71 -0.43 -10.70
C ASN A 153 17.93 -1.81 -10.07
N THR A 154 17.47 -2.02 -8.84
CA THR A 154 17.61 -3.29 -8.11
C THR A 154 16.39 -4.20 -8.27
N HIS A 155 15.19 -3.62 -8.30
CA HIS A 155 13.93 -4.36 -8.19
C HIS A 155 13.09 -4.34 -9.47
N GLY A 156 13.50 -3.57 -10.48
CA GLY A 156 12.69 -3.29 -11.66
C GLY A 156 11.76 -2.08 -11.46
N PRO A 157 11.13 -1.60 -12.54
CA PRO A 157 10.30 -0.41 -12.49
C PRO A 157 9.08 -0.62 -11.59
N VAL A 158 8.69 0.42 -10.85
CA VAL A 158 7.44 0.41 -10.06
C VAL A 158 6.26 0.15 -10.99
N PRO A 159 5.47 -0.93 -10.75
CA PRO A 159 4.38 -1.29 -11.65
C PRO A 159 3.21 -0.32 -11.55
N ALA A 160 2.59 -0.02 -12.69
CA ALA A 160 1.37 0.78 -12.73
C ALA A 160 0.25 0.12 -11.91
N GLY A 161 -0.53 0.93 -11.21
CA GLY A 161 -1.61 0.46 -10.37
C GLY A 161 -1.17 -0.04 -8.99
N ALA A 162 0.11 0.06 -8.62
CA ALA A 162 0.60 -0.36 -7.31
C ALA A 162 0.16 0.58 -6.18
N PHE A 163 0.20 0.06 -4.97
CA PHE A 163 0.32 0.81 -3.72
C PHE A 163 1.82 0.89 -3.37
N THR A 164 2.35 2.08 -3.17
CA THR A 164 3.76 2.27 -2.81
C THR A 164 3.86 2.72 -1.35
N ALA A 165 4.51 1.92 -0.51
CA ALA A 165 4.70 2.20 0.90
C ALA A 165 6.15 2.67 1.18
N LEU A 166 6.29 3.70 2.00
CA LEU A 166 7.57 4.23 2.47
C LEU A 166 7.92 3.64 3.84
N ARG A 167 8.94 2.79 3.87
CA ARG A 167 9.47 2.21 5.10
C ARG A 167 10.51 3.14 5.73
N THR A 168 10.30 3.48 7.00
CA THR A 168 11.15 4.36 7.80
C THR A 168 11.56 3.75 9.14
N ASP A 169 10.94 2.63 9.51
CA ASP A 169 11.01 1.98 10.82
C ASP A 169 10.48 2.86 11.98
N MET A 170 9.81 3.99 11.70
CA MET A 170 9.20 4.83 12.74
C MET A 170 8.15 4.10 13.57
N TYR A 171 7.45 3.14 12.97
CA TYR A 171 6.43 2.36 13.66
C TYR A 171 6.95 1.69 14.96
N LYS A 172 8.27 1.43 15.05
CA LYS A 172 8.91 0.81 16.23
C LYS A 172 8.88 1.70 17.47
N ASP A 173 8.69 2.99 17.27
CA ASP A 173 8.56 3.97 18.35
C ASP A 173 7.12 4.13 18.86
N TRP A 174 6.12 3.57 18.16
CA TRP A 174 4.70 3.75 18.48
C TRP A 174 4.36 3.50 19.94
N ASP A 175 4.68 2.32 20.46
CA ASP A 175 4.43 1.95 21.86
C ASP A 175 5.63 2.22 22.75
N SER A 176 6.87 2.09 22.22
CA SER A 176 8.10 2.14 23.00
C SER A 176 8.56 3.58 23.31
N ASN A 177 8.29 4.52 22.40
CA ASN A 177 8.68 5.92 22.54
C ASN A 177 7.72 6.86 21.78
N PRO A 178 6.48 7.02 22.24
CA PRO A 178 5.47 7.84 21.55
C PRO A 178 5.90 9.28 21.26
N GLU A 179 6.73 9.87 22.14
CA GLU A 179 7.21 11.23 21.93
C GLU A 179 8.22 11.30 20.77
N ARG A 180 9.05 10.26 20.60
CA ARG A 180 9.94 10.16 19.43
C ARG A 180 9.16 9.87 18.16
N PHE A 181 8.09 9.08 18.22
CA PHE A 181 7.20 8.85 17.10
C PHE A 181 6.55 10.16 16.60
N LYS A 182 6.17 11.05 17.50
CA LYS A 182 5.58 12.38 17.19
C LYS A 182 6.62 13.46 16.82
N ARG A 183 7.91 13.10 16.69
CA ARG A 183 8.94 14.08 16.35
C ARG A 183 8.66 14.76 15.02
N ASN A 184 9.08 16.02 14.91
CA ASN A 184 9.11 16.77 13.66
C ASN A 184 10.47 17.53 13.61
N PRO A 185 11.23 17.46 12.50
CA PRO A 185 10.94 16.75 11.26
C PRO A 185 11.14 15.23 11.39
N PHE A 186 10.60 14.48 10.41
CA PHE A 186 10.65 13.02 10.30
C PHE A 186 10.95 12.60 8.84
N PRO A 187 11.33 11.34 8.56
CA PRO A 187 11.46 10.84 7.20
C PRO A 187 10.11 10.88 6.49
N ALA A 188 10.06 11.43 5.28
CA ALA A 188 8.84 11.77 4.60
C ALA A 188 8.90 11.52 3.09
N TRP A 189 7.83 11.83 2.40
CA TRP A 189 7.80 11.96 0.95
C TRP A 189 8.27 13.36 0.53
N SER A 190 8.90 13.47 -0.64
CA SER A 190 9.02 14.76 -1.32
C SER A 190 7.94 14.89 -2.37
N LEU A 191 7.48 16.10 -2.64
CA LEU A 191 6.51 16.38 -3.70
C LEU A 191 6.99 15.86 -5.08
N ALA A 192 8.29 15.96 -5.35
CA ALA A 192 8.88 15.47 -6.60
C ALA A 192 8.78 13.93 -6.71
N ALA A 193 9.02 13.21 -5.61
CA ALA A 193 8.91 11.76 -5.55
C ALA A 193 7.45 11.31 -5.76
N ILE A 194 6.50 11.95 -5.09
CA ILE A 194 5.07 11.66 -5.26
C ILE A 194 4.65 11.90 -6.72
N LYS A 195 4.96 13.06 -7.29
CA LYS A 195 4.64 13.35 -8.70
C LYS A 195 5.23 12.30 -9.63
N PHE A 196 6.49 11.92 -9.44
CA PHE A 196 7.12 10.89 -10.26
C PHE A 196 6.39 9.55 -10.19
N LEU A 197 5.97 9.12 -8.99
CA LEU A 197 5.22 7.88 -8.80
C LEU A 197 3.85 7.92 -9.50
N PHE A 198 3.11 9.00 -9.36
CA PHE A 198 1.77 9.10 -9.94
C PHE A 198 1.80 9.42 -11.43
N ASP A 199 2.57 10.41 -11.87
CA ASP A 199 2.60 10.86 -13.26
C ASP A 199 3.34 9.88 -14.17
N GLU A 200 4.53 9.38 -13.72
CA GLU A 200 5.42 8.57 -14.55
C GLU A 200 5.23 7.05 -14.32
N ARG A 201 4.86 6.62 -13.11
CA ARG A 201 4.68 5.21 -12.76
C ARG A 201 3.22 4.81 -12.64
N ARG A 202 2.31 5.79 -12.56
CA ARG A 202 0.85 5.58 -12.50
C ARG A 202 0.45 4.66 -11.35
N VAL A 203 1.02 4.86 -10.16
CA VAL A 203 0.61 4.18 -8.94
C VAL A 203 -0.82 4.60 -8.57
N THR A 204 -1.51 3.78 -7.78
CA THR A 204 -2.89 4.05 -7.36
C THR A 204 -2.95 4.81 -6.05
N ALA A 205 -2.08 4.46 -5.10
CA ALA A 205 -2.05 5.03 -3.76
C ALA A 205 -0.67 4.91 -3.14
N ILE A 206 -0.44 5.66 -2.08
CA ILE A 206 0.77 5.55 -1.25
C ILE A 206 0.41 5.31 0.21
N GLY A 207 1.43 4.97 1.01
CA GLY A 207 1.33 4.93 2.46
C GLY A 207 2.68 5.02 3.14
N HIS A 208 2.69 5.28 4.43
CA HIS A 208 3.92 5.47 5.20
C HIS A 208 3.70 5.23 6.70
N GLU A 209 4.80 5.16 7.44
CA GLU A 209 4.79 4.89 8.88
C GLU A 209 4.75 6.18 9.73
N ALA A 210 4.99 7.34 9.14
CA ALA A 210 4.97 8.64 9.84
C ALA A 210 3.54 9.13 10.11
N LEU A 211 3.42 10.21 10.92
CA LEU A 211 2.15 10.86 11.26
C LEU A 211 1.59 11.74 10.13
N ASP A 212 2.39 12.05 9.11
CA ASP A 212 2.05 12.95 8.03
C ASP A 212 2.89 12.63 6.80
N THR A 213 2.43 13.03 5.65
CA THR A 213 3.11 12.84 4.35
C THR A 213 4.34 13.73 4.22
N ASP A 214 4.23 14.97 4.70
CA ASP A 214 5.27 16.01 4.60
C ASP A 214 5.99 16.20 5.93
N ALA A 215 7.32 16.29 5.88
CA ALA A 215 8.12 16.68 7.05
C ALA A 215 8.06 18.19 7.38
N THR A 216 7.28 18.95 6.64
CA THR A 216 7.17 20.42 6.75
C THR A 216 5.72 20.86 6.92
N GLU A 217 5.51 22.01 7.53
CA GLU A 217 4.19 22.62 7.74
C GLU A 217 3.49 23.02 6.43
N SER A 218 4.20 22.97 5.29
CA SER A 218 3.63 23.34 3.99
C SER A 218 2.57 22.35 3.48
N MET A 219 2.66 21.08 3.90
CA MET A 219 1.77 19.99 3.48
C MET A 219 1.58 19.94 1.94
N GLU A 220 2.64 20.27 1.20
CA GLU A 220 2.54 20.43 -0.26
C GLU A 220 2.38 19.10 -0.99
N SER A 221 3.01 18.05 -0.47
CA SER A 221 2.97 16.70 -1.04
C SER A 221 1.61 16.08 -0.84
N GLU A 222 1.09 16.12 0.38
CA GLU A 222 -0.25 15.64 0.70
C GLU A 222 -1.33 16.43 -0.03
N THR A 223 -1.22 17.77 0.02
CA THR A 223 -2.14 18.65 -0.71
C THR A 223 -2.20 18.32 -2.20
N TRP A 224 -1.05 18.12 -2.83
CA TRP A 224 -1.02 17.75 -4.24
C TRP A 224 -1.68 16.40 -4.48
N LEU A 225 -1.28 15.39 -3.72
CA LEU A 225 -1.77 14.02 -3.82
C LEU A 225 -3.31 13.96 -3.78
N LEU A 226 -3.87 14.50 -2.72
CA LEU A 226 -5.31 14.43 -2.47
C LEU A 226 -6.12 15.28 -3.46
N LYS A 227 -5.57 16.42 -3.92
CA LYS A 227 -6.18 17.23 -4.99
C LYS A 227 -6.13 16.56 -6.37
N GLN A 228 -5.23 15.60 -6.61
CA GLN A 228 -5.24 14.77 -7.82
C GLN A 228 -6.21 13.58 -7.72
N ASN A 229 -7.01 13.53 -6.67
CA ASN A 229 -8.02 12.51 -6.41
C ASN A 229 -7.43 11.12 -6.13
N HIS A 230 -6.23 11.07 -5.54
CA HIS A 230 -5.59 9.88 -5.01
C HIS A 230 -5.78 9.82 -3.49
N PHE A 231 -5.63 8.64 -2.90
CA PHE A 231 -5.71 8.45 -1.44
C PHE A 231 -4.40 7.91 -0.87
N GLN A 232 -4.26 8.00 0.43
CA GLN A 232 -3.12 7.45 1.16
C GLN A 232 -3.54 6.70 2.43
N ILE A 233 -2.62 5.92 2.97
CA ILE A 233 -2.70 5.30 4.30
C ILE A 233 -1.54 5.80 5.13
N GLU A 234 -1.84 6.47 6.22
CA GLU A 234 -0.84 6.98 7.16
C GLU A 234 -0.70 6.08 8.39
N VAL A 235 0.42 6.24 9.09
CA VAL A 235 0.71 5.53 10.35
C VAL A 235 0.65 4.02 10.14
N MET A 236 1.30 3.52 9.10
CA MET A 236 1.45 2.09 8.86
C MET A 236 2.45 1.45 9.81
N ALA A 237 2.41 0.14 9.95
CA ALA A 237 3.30 -0.62 10.80
C ALA A 237 3.97 -1.78 10.03
N ASN A 238 5.06 -2.33 10.58
CA ASN A 238 5.65 -3.60 10.16
C ASN A 238 6.09 -3.68 8.68
N LEU A 239 6.37 -2.55 8.02
CA LEU A 239 6.86 -2.56 6.63
C LEU A 239 8.22 -3.27 6.48
N ASP A 240 8.99 -3.38 7.57
CA ASP A 240 10.25 -4.15 7.61
C ASP A 240 10.06 -5.67 7.45
N LYS A 241 8.84 -6.17 7.61
CA LYS A 241 8.49 -7.59 7.44
C LYS A 241 7.98 -7.92 6.03
N VAL A 242 7.89 -6.91 5.16
CA VAL A 242 7.37 -7.06 3.80
C VAL A 242 8.50 -6.94 2.80
N PRO A 243 8.61 -7.84 1.80
CA PRO A 243 9.62 -7.72 0.77
C PRO A 243 9.38 -6.47 -0.10
N ALA A 244 10.43 -5.98 -0.75
CA ALA A 244 10.37 -4.81 -1.63
C ALA A 244 9.32 -4.94 -2.75
N THR A 245 9.08 -6.15 -3.24
CA THR A 245 8.13 -6.46 -4.32
C THR A 245 7.44 -7.81 -4.11
N GLY A 246 6.36 -8.06 -4.86
CA GLY A 246 5.70 -9.36 -4.93
C GLY A 246 4.56 -9.57 -3.93
N ALA A 247 4.44 -8.74 -2.90
CA ALA A 247 3.32 -8.78 -1.98
C ALA A 247 2.06 -8.10 -2.57
N VAL A 248 0.92 -8.43 -2.01
CA VAL A 248 -0.36 -7.74 -2.24
C VAL A 248 -0.77 -7.05 -0.94
N ILE A 249 -1.18 -5.79 -1.02
CA ILE A 249 -1.80 -5.10 0.11
C ILE A 249 -3.32 -5.15 0.00
N VAL A 250 -3.95 -5.34 1.16
CA VAL A 250 -5.39 -5.11 1.35
C VAL A 250 -5.54 -3.98 2.34
N VAL A 251 -6.27 -2.93 1.95
CA VAL A 251 -6.63 -1.82 2.83
C VAL A 251 -8.14 -1.69 2.91
N THR A 252 -8.68 -1.56 4.12
CA THR A 252 -10.13 -1.48 4.32
C THR A 252 -10.47 -0.48 5.42
N TRP A 253 -11.63 0.13 5.30
CA TRP A 253 -12.22 1.04 6.30
C TRP A 253 -13.74 0.97 6.29
N PRO A 254 -14.42 1.44 7.35
CA PRO A 254 -15.87 1.55 7.35
C PRO A 254 -16.36 2.51 6.26
N LYS A 255 -17.51 2.20 5.66
CA LYS A 255 -18.14 3.05 4.65
C LYS A 255 -18.92 4.19 5.32
N VAL A 256 -18.20 5.16 5.87
CA VAL A 256 -18.79 6.36 6.49
C VAL A 256 -19.24 7.30 5.37
N GLU A 257 -20.53 7.64 5.35
CA GLU A 257 -21.11 8.55 4.35
C GLU A 257 -20.45 9.93 4.44
N ASN A 258 -19.96 10.43 3.31
CA ASN A 258 -19.24 11.70 3.20
C ASN A 258 -18.03 11.83 4.17
N GLY A 259 -17.36 10.72 4.51
CA GLY A 259 -16.23 10.71 5.43
C GLY A 259 -14.96 11.29 4.80
N PHE A 260 -14.20 12.06 5.59
CA PHE A 260 -12.94 12.71 5.19
C PHE A 260 -11.70 12.00 5.77
N GLY A 261 -11.87 10.82 6.32
CA GLY A 261 -10.86 9.96 6.93
C GLY A 261 -11.45 9.09 8.03
N PHE A 262 -10.86 7.92 8.27
CA PHE A 262 -11.25 7.02 9.34
C PHE A 262 -10.14 5.99 9.61
N PRO A 263 -10.03 5.44 10.86
CA PRO A 263 -9.12 4.34 11.11
C PRO A 263 -9.31 3.20 10.10
N ALA A 264 -8.21 2.75 9.54
CA ALA A 264 -8.19 1.71 8.52
C ALA A 264 -7.55 0.42 9.03
N ARG A 265 -7.86 -0.71 8.39
CA ARG A 265 -7.10 -1.94 8.54
C ARG A 265 -6.33 -2.19 7.26
N ALA A 266 -5.00 -2.18 7.35
CA ALA A 266 -4.09 -2.54 6.27
C ALA A 266 -3.33 -3.81 6.62
N PHE A 267 -3.16 -4.71 5.67
CA PHE A 267 -2.30 -5.88 5.82
C PHE A 267 -1.70 -6.30 4.48
N ALA A 268 -0.53 -6.92 4.51
CA ALA A 268 0.12 -7.50 3.35
C ALA A 268 -0.10 -9.02 3.31
N ILE A 269 -0.22 -9.54 2.09
CA ILE A 269 -0.17 -10.97 1.76
C ILE A 269 1.15 -11.20 1.05
N LEU A 270 2.05 -11.98 1.66
CA LEU A 270 3.39 -12.18 1.14
C LEU A 270 3.41 -13.13 -0.06
N PRO A 271 4.43 -13.05 -0.96
CA PRO A 271 4.53 -13.86 -2.17
C PRO A 271 4.72 -15.36 -1.93
#